data_7720bab5acc07075f00de8d374e23a48
#
_entry.id   7720bab5acc07075f00de8d374e23a48
#
_cell.length_a   1.000
_cell.length_b   1.000
_cell.length_c   1.000
_cell.angle_alpha   90.00
_cell.angle_beta   90.00
_cell.angle_gamma   90.00
#
_symmetry.space_group_name_H-M   'P 1'
#
loop_
_entity.id
_entity.type
_entity.pdbx_description
1 polymer ?
#
loop_
_entity_poly.entity_id
_entity_poly.type
_entity_poly.pdbx_seq_one_letter_code
_entity_poly.pdbx_strand_id
1 'polypeptide(L)'
;MQILKVNTEKRRLGDFGESEAARLLKKKGYRILERNYAPEDGEIDIIAQKDGITAFVEVKTRHVADTRVARIEPRPASAVTPIKQQSIINTAKIFLATHRDTRVRFDIIEVYVTGEDKKWQVQEIKHLEGAFDRDSARPRGYFRH
;
A
#
# COMPACT_ATOMS: atom_id res chain seq x y z
N MET A 1 15.35 -23.32 -11.07
CA MET A 1 13.95 -23.47 -11.47
C MET A 1 12.98 -23.21 -10.34
N GLN A 2 13.21 -23.76 -9.14
CA GLN A 2 12.36 -23.52 -7.99
C GLN A 2 12.30 -22.05 -7.56
N ILE A 3 13.45 -21.39 -7.57
CA ILE A 3 13.53 -19.97 -7.17
C ILE A 3 12.68 -19.10 -8.10
N LEU A 4 12.79 -19.34 -9.41
CA LEU A 4 12.06 -18.57 -10.39
C LEU A 4 10.54 -18.78 -10.25
N LYS A 5 10.11 -20.02 -9.99
CA LYS A 5 8.69 -20.32 -9.79
C LYS A 5 8.14 -19.61 -8.55
N VAL A 6 8.88 -19.63 -7.45
CA VAL A 6 8.46 -18.98 -6.20
C VAL A 6 8.34 -17.47 -6.40
N ASN A 7 9.33 -16.86 -7.07
CA ASN A 7 9.28 -15.42 -7.34
C ASN A 7 8.10 -15.04 -8.21
N THR A 8 7.76 -15.89 -9.19
CA THR A 8 6.62 -15.63 -10.07
C THR A 8 5.29 -15.71 -9.30
N GLU A 9 5.15 -16.70 -8.42
CA GLU A 9 3.96 -16.81 -7.60
C GLU A 9 3.82 -15.62 -6.65
N LYS A 10 4.92 -15.22 -6.01
CA LYS A 10 4.93 -14.08 -5.11
C LYS A 10 4.53 -12.81 -5.84
N ARG A 11 5.00 -12.64 -7.06
CA ARG A 11 4.66 -11.48 -7.88
C ARG A 11 3.16 -11.49 -8.22
N ARG A 12 2.62 -12.64 -8.61
CA ARG A 12 1.20 -12.76 -8.90
C ARG A 12 0.35 -12.48 -7.67
N LEU A 13 0.79 -12.94 -6.51
CA LEU A 13 0.08 -12.68 -5.27
C LEU A 13 0.05 -11.18 -4.98
N GLY A 14 1.18 -10.50 -5.15
CA GLY A 14 1.24 -9.05 -5.00
C GLY A 14 0.33 -8.33 -5.96
N ASP A 15 0.32 -8.74 -7.22
CA ASP A 15 -0.55 -8.15 -8.24
C ASP A 15 -2.02 -8.37 -7.91
N PHE A 16 -2.35 -9.55 -7.42
CA PHE A 16 -3.71 -9.87 -6.98
C PHE A 16 -4.14 -8.93 -5.85
N GLY A 17 -3.30 -8.77 -4.83
CA GLY A 17 -3.59 -7.89 -3.71
C GLY A 17 -3.76 -6.44 -4.14
N GLU A 18 -2.90 -5.96 -5.03
CA GLU A 18 -2.99 -4.61 -5.57
C GLU A 18 -4.30 -4.38 -6.31
N SER A 19 -4.72 -5.36 -7.11
CA SER A 19 -5.98 -5.26 -7.84
C SER A 19 -7.17 -5.21 -6.88
N GLU A 20 -7.13 -6.00 -5.80
CA GLU A 20 -8.19 -5.98 -4.80
C GLU A 20 -8.21 -4.67 -4.02
N ALA A 21 -7.04 -4.11 -3.72
CA ALA A 21 -6.94 -2.80 -3.07
C ALA A 21 -7.51 -1.71 -3.97
N ALA A 22 -7.19 -1.73 -5.26
CA ALA A 22 -7.72 -0.77 -6.22
C ALA A 22 -9.25 -0.87 -6.31
N ARG A 23 -9.77 -2.09 -6.31
CA ARG A 23 -11.21 -2.32 -6.33
C ARG A 23 -11.88 -1.72 -5.09
N LEU A 24 -11.29 -1.94 -3.92
CA LEU A 24 -11.80 -1.37 -2.68
C LEU A 24 -11.84 0.15 -2.74
N LEU A 25 -10.75 0.77 -3.21
CA LEU A 25 -10.68 2.21 -3.31
C LEU A 25 -11.76 2.77 -4.25
N LYS A 26 -11.95 2.14 -5.40
CA LYS A 26 -13.02 2.55 -6.32
C LYS A 26 -14.39 2.43 -5.67
N LYS A 27 -14.62 1.35 -4.93
CA LYS A 27 -15.88 1.14 -4.22
C LYS A 27 -16.12 2.21 -3.17
N LYS A 28 -15.04 2.73 -2.56
CA LYS A 28 -15.11 3.82 -1.59
C LYS A 28 -15.28 5.20 -2.25
N GLY A 29 -15.25 5.27 -3.56
CA GLY A 29 -15.42 6.52 -4.30
C GLY A 29 -14.13 7.18 -4.74
N TYR A 30 -13.00 6.52 -4.60
CA TYR A 30 -11.73 7.06 -5.07
C TYR A 30 -11.61 6.90 -6.58
N ARG A 31 -10.95 7.86 -7.20
CA ARG A 31 -10.50 7.76 -8.58
C ARG A 31 -9.04 7.32 -8.55
N ILE A 32 -8.72 6.24 -9.26
CA ILE A 32 -7.35 5.77 -9.37
C ILE A 32 -6.63 6.63 -10.39
N LEU A 33 -5.58 7.32 -9.97
CA LEU A 33 -4.80 8.18 -10.85
C LEU A 33 -3.64 7.41 -11.47
N GLU A 34 -2.95 6.59 -10.69
CA GLU A 34 -1.78 5.83 -11.15
C GLU A 34 -1.72 4.51 -10.42
N ARG A 35 -1.14 3.51 -11.07
CA ARG A 35 -0.77 2.25 -10.44
C ARG A 35 0.69 1.98 -10.78
N ASN A 36 1.43 1.44 -9.80
CA ASN A 36 2.85 1.11 -9.97
C ASN A 36 3.63 2.31 -10.50
N TYR A 37 3.45 3.45 -9.82
CA TYR A 37 4.08 4.71 -10.19
C TYR A 37 5.53 4.69 -9.78
N ALA A 38 6.43 4.65 -10.75
CA ALA A 38 7.86 4.51 -10.52
C ALA A 38 8.64 5.43 -11.47
N PRO A 39 8.60 6.75 -11.24
CA PRO A 39 9.26 7.70 -12.12
C PRO A 39 10.78 7.68 -12.02
N GLU A 40 11.31 7.26 -10.86
CA GLU A 40 12.75 7.14 -10.60
C GLU A 40 12.98 5.83 -9.83
N ASP A 41 13.75 5.87 -8.74
CA ASP A 41 14.13 4.66 -8.02
C ASP A 41 13.03 4.10 -7.13
N GLY A 42 12.13 4.95 -6.65
CA GLY A 42 11.05 4.53 -5.77
C GLY A 42 9.79 4.16 -6.53
N GLU A 43 8.88 3.50 -5.85
CA GLU A 43 7.61 3.08 -6.43
C GLU A 43 6.47 3.28 -5.44
N ILE A 44 5.31 3.70 -5.95
CA ILE A 44 4.07 3.79 -5.18
C ILE A 44 3.06 2.86 -5.86
N ASP A 45 2.47 1.98 -5.07
CA ASP A 45 1.56 0.96 -5.62
C ASP A 45 0.31 1.57 -6.24
N ILE A 46 -0.34 2.50 -5.54
CA ILE A 46 -1.56 3.15 -6.03
C ILE A 46 -1.56 4.61 -5.62
N ILE A 47 -1.89 5.49 -6.56
CA ILE A 47 -2.19 6.89 -6.26
C ILE A 47 -3.68 7.09 -6.55
N ALA A 48 -4.44 7.51 -5.55
CA ALA A 48 -5.89 7.64 -5.67
C ALA A 48 -6.35 8.97 -5.08
N GLN A 49 -7.47 9.49 -5.59
CA GLN A 49 -7.96 10.80 -5.19
C GLN A 49 -9.44 10.74 -4.85
N LYS A 50 -9.80 11.41 -3.77
CA LYS A 50 -11.19 11.56 -3.35
C LYS A 50 -11.31 12.81 -2.47
N ASP A 51 -12.33 13.63 -2.74
CA ASP A 51 -12.67 14.80 -1.91
C ASP A 51 -11.48 15.73 -1.67
N GLY A 52 -10.69 15.97 -2.71
CA GLY A 52 -9.54 16.87 -2.64
C GLY A 52 -8.34 16.30 -1.93
N ILE A 53 -8.36 15.02 -1.59
CA ILE A 53 -7.23 14.33 -0.97
C ILE A 53 -6.61 13.37 -1.99
N THR A 54 -5.29 13.45 -2.14
CA THR A 54 -4.53 12.47 -2.91
C THR A 54 -3.88 11.51 -1.92
N ALA A 55 -4.28 10.25 -2.00
CA ALA A 55 -3.74 9.20 -1.15
C ALA A 55 -2.67 8.42 -1.91
N PHE A 56 -1.49 8.34 -1.32
CA PHE A 56 -0.39 7.53 -1.82
C PHE A 56 -0.42 6.23 -1.02
N VAL A 57 -0.70 5.12 -1.70
CA VAL A 57 -1.08 3.88 -1.03
C VAL A 57 -0.04 2.80 -1.26
N GLU A 58 0.45 2.24 -0.16
CA GLU A 58 1.29 1.05 -0.16
C GLU A 58 0.39 -0.15 0.11
N VAL A 59 0.48 -1.17 -0.74
CA VAL A 59 -0.33 -2.38 -0.59
C VAL A 59 0.55 -3.51 -0.05
N LYS A 60 0.09 -4.14 1.03
CA LYS A 60 0.74 -5.32 1.60
C LYS A 60 -0.21 -6.50 1.48
N THR A 61 0.19 -7.48 0.69
CA THR A 61 -0.59 -8.70 0.53
C THR A 61 0.00 -9.77 1.44
N ARG A 62 -0.85 -10.35 2.28
CA ARG A 62 -0.40 -11.34 3.25
C ARG A 62 -1.15 -12.64 3.01
N HIS A 63 -0.40 -13.68 2.70
CA HIS A 63 -0.97 -15.01 2.56
C HIS A 63 -1.05 -15.64 3.95
N VAL A 64 -2.23 -16.13 4.31
CA VAL A 64 -2.45 -16.76 5.60
C VAL A 64 -3.06 -18.14 5.38
N ALA A 65 -2.68 -19.07 6.24
CA ALA A 65 -3.20 -20.44 6.15
C ALA A 65 -4.50 -20.62 6.89
N ASP A 66 -4.87 -19.67 7.74
CA ASP A 66 -5.98 -19.76 8.65
C ASP A 66 -7.06 -18.75 8.29
N THR A 67 -8.31 -19.19 8.19
CA THR A 67 -9.44 -18.30 7.89
C THR A 67 -9.80 -17.39 9.06
N ARG A 68 -9.16 -17.54 10.22
CA ARG A 68 -9.38 -16.69 11.38
C ARG A 68 -8.52 -15.42 11.34
N VAL A 69 -8.16 -14.99 10.16
CA VAL A 69 -7.31 -13.81 9.99
C VAL A 69 -7.89 -12.56 10.66
N ALA A 70 -9.22 -12.47 10.76
CA ALA A 70 -9.87 -11.34 11.39
C ALA A 70 -9.46 -11.15 12.86
N ARG A 71 -8.89 -12.16 13.48
CA ARG A 71 -8.41 -12.11 14.86
C ARG A 71 -6.96 -11.65 14.94
N ILE A 72 -6.27 -11.55 13.81
CA ILE A 72 -4.89 -11.09 13.80
C ILE A 72 -4.91 -9.60 14.08
N GLU A 73 -4.11 -9.20 15.07
CA GLU A 73 -4.02 -7.79 15.43
C GLU A 73 -3.57 -6.98 14.21
N PRO A 74 -4.19 -5.82 13.99
CA PRO A 74 -3.76 -4.96 12.90
C PRO A 74 -2.29 -4.62 13.06
N ARG A 75 -1.53 -4.80 12.00
CA ARG A 75 -0.15 -4.38 12.03
C ARG A 75 -0.13 -2.88 11.84
N PRO A 76 0.56 -2.17 12.72
CA PRO A 76 0.64 -0.72 12.59
C PRO A 76 1.50 -0.33 11.38
N ALA A 77 1.61 0.95 11.15
CA ALA A 77 2.43 1.50 10.07
C ALA A 77 3.87 0.99 10.12
N SER A 78 4.31 0.49 11.27
CA SER A 78 5.63 -0.13 11.41
C SER A 78 5.85 -1.32 10.47
N ALA A 79 4.78 -1.87 9.89
CA ALA A 79 4.92 -2.90 8.85
C ALA A 79 5.61 -2.33 7.60
N VAL A 80 5.63 -1.00 7.48
CA VAL A 80 6.36 -0.30 6.42
C VAL A 80 7.50 0.46 7.12
N THR A 81 8.73 0.08 6.83
CA THR A 81 9.90 0.62 7.53
C THR A 81 10.07 2.12 7.29
N PRO A 82 10.76 2.84 8.19
CA PRO A 82 11.03 4.27 7.97
C PRO A 82 11.75 4.54 6.65
N ILE A 83 12.66 3.66 6.23
CA ILE A 83 13.36 3.81 4.95
C ILE A 83 12.37 3.71 3.80
N LYS A 84 11.47 2.73 3.85
CA LYS A 84 10.44 2.58 2.81
C LYS A 84 9.48 3.76 2.82
N GLN A 85 9.08 4.23 4.01
CA GLN A 85 8.22 5.41 4.12
C GLN A 85 8.87 6.62 3.46
N GLN A 86 10.15 6.84 3.72
CA GLN A 86 10.87 7.97 3.12
C GLN A 86 10.93 7.83 1.60
N SER A 87 11.14 6.62 1.10
CA SER A 87 11.14 6.36 -0.34
C SER A 87 9.79 6.71 -0.97
N ILE A 88 8.70 6.33 -0.31
CA ILE A 88 7.36 6.66 -0.78
C ILE A 88 7.13 8.16 -0.77
N ILE A 89 7.55 8.84 0.30
CA ILE A 89 7.41 10.29 0.41
C ILE A 89 8.19 10.99 -0.71
N ASN A 90 9.42 10.56 -0.96
CA ASN A 90 10.23 11.16 -2.02
C ASN A 90 9.59 10.96 -3.40
N THR A 91 9.05 9.78 -3.65
CA THR A 91 8.38 9.49 -4.93
C THR A 91 7.10 10.31 -5.07
N ALA A 92 6.35 10.48 -3.97
CA ALA A 92 5.16 11.31 -3.95
C ALA A 92 5.46 12.76 -4.31
N LYS A 93 6.60 13.29 -3.87
CA LYS A 93 7.01 14.66 -4.21
C LYS A 93 7.15 14.85 -5.70
N ILE A 94 7.62 13.82 -6.41
CA ILE A 94 7.75 13.90 -7.87
C ILE A 94 6.38 14.04 -8.50
N PHE A 95 5.41 13.23 -8.07
CA PHE A 95 4.04 13.32 -8.57
C PHE A 95 3.43 14.69 -8.26
N LEU A 96 3.64 15.17 -7.03
CA LEU A 96 3.05 16.43 -6.58
C LEU A 96 3.65 17.66 -7.25
N ALA A 97 4.80 17.53 -7.89
CA ALA A 97 5.39 18.64 -8.64
C ALA A 97 4.46 19.12 -9.74
N THR A 98 3.62 18.23 -10.28
CA THR A 98 2.65 18.57 -11.33
C THR A 98 1.20 18.39 -10.91
N HIS A 99 0.95 18.07 -9.62
CA HIS A 99 -0.38 17.86 -9.08
C HIS A 99 -0.47 18.53 -7.71
N ARG A 100 -0.39 19.85 -7.69
CA ARG A 100 -0.19 20.62 -6.45
C ARG A 100 -1.47 20.93 -5.69
N ASP A 101 -2.59 20.99 -6.37
CA ASP A 101 -3.83 21.48 -5.77
C ASP A 101 -4.57 20.34 -5.08
N THR A 102 -3.96 19.83 -3.99
CA THR A 102 -4.52 18.70 -3.27
C THR A 102 -3.96 18.64 -1.87
N ARG A 103 -4.72 18.03 -0.96
CA ARG A 103 -4.20 17.61 0.32
C ARG A 103 -3.61 16.21 0.15
N VAL A 104 -2.65 15.85 0.99
CA VAL A 104 -1.86 14.63 0.82
C VAL A 104 -2.07 13.70 2.01
N ARG A 105 -2.19 12.41 1.73
CA ARG A 105 -2.30 11.39 2.76
C ARG A 105 -1.54 10.16 2.32
N PHE A 106 -0.86 9.51 3.26
CA PHE A 106 -0.13 8.27 3.01
C PHE A 106 -0.86 7.12 3.69
N ASP A 107 -1.29 6.15 2.90
CA ASP A 107 -2.13 5.05 3.36
C ASP A 107 -1.43 3.70 3.17
N ILE A 108 -1.84 2.75 3.98
CA ILE A 108 -1.45 1.35 3.80
C ILE A 108 -2.73 0.54 3.66
N ILE A 109 -2.77 -0.35 2.66
CA ILE A 109 -3.85 -1.31 2.54
C ILE A 109 -3.24 -2.70 2.69
N GLU A 110 -3.73 -3.45 3.67
CA GLU A 110 -3.33 -4.83 3.90
C GLU A 110 -4.42 -5.74 3.36
N VAL A 111 -4.03 -6.65 2.46
CA VAL A 111 -4.95 -7.62 1.86
C VAL A 111 -4.56 -9.00 2.36
N TYR A 112 -5.46 -9.63 3.11
CA TYR A 112 -5.24 -10.95 3.67
C TYR A 112 -5.93 -11.99 2.79
N VAL A 113 -5.14 -12.94 2.28
CA VAL A 113 -5.64 -13.94 1.34
C VAL A 113 -5.33 -15.34 1.81
N THR A 114 -6.22 -16.26 1.44
CA THR A 114 -6.02 -17.70 1.63
C THR A 114 -6.08 -18.38 0.27
N GLY A 115 -5.69 -19.66 0.24
CA GLY A 115 -5.77 -20.45 -0.96
C GLY A 115 -4.45 -20.53 -1.70
N GLU A 116 -4.52 -21.12 -2.87
CA GLU A 116 -3.35 -21.39 -3.70
C GLU A 116 -3.30 -20.44 -4.88
N ASP A 117 -2.15 -20.39 -5.53
CA ASP A 117 -1.91 -19.59 -6.71
C ASP A 117 -3.04 -19.73 -7.73
N LYS A 118 -3.53 -18.58 -8.20
CA LYS A 118 -4.64 -18.44 -9.14
C LYS A 118 -6.00 -18.83 -8.58
N LYS A 119 -6.06 -19.21 -7.30
CA LYS A 119 -7.30 -19.53 -6.62
C LYS A 119 -7.38 -18.84 -5.27
N TRP A 120 -6.70 -17.70 -5.14
CA TRP A 120 -6.69 -16.96 -3.88
C TRP A 120 -8.05 -16.36 -3.58
N GLN A 121 -8.37 -16.30 -2.30
CA GLN A 121 -9.59 -15.67 -1.81
C GLN A 121 -9.24 -14.63 -0.77
N VAL A 122 -9.86 -13.47 -0.88
CA VAL A 122 -9.66 -12.40 0.10
C VAL A 122 -10.47 -12.74 1.34
N GLN A 123 -9.80 -12.74 2.49
CA GLN A 123 -10.44 -12.93 3.77
C GLN A 123 -10.76 -11.61 4.45
N GLU A 124 -9.86 -10.64 4.30
CA GLU A 124 -10.04 -9.35 4.92
C GLU A 124 -9.14 -8.33 4.20
N ILE A 125 -9.61 -7.10 4.17
CA ILE A 125 -8.79 -5.97 3.72
C ILE A 125 -8.85 -4.91 4.81
N LYS A 126 -7.68 -4.44 5.23
CA LYS A 126 -7.56 -3.35 6.20
C LYS A 126 -7.00 -2.13 5.50
N HIS A 127 -7.74 -1.03 5.54
CA HIS A 127 -7.32 0.22 4.95
C HIS A 127 -6.92 1.17 6.06
N LEU A 128 -5.63 1.42 6.20
CA LEU A 128 -5.07 2.29 7.23
C LEU A 128 -4.86 3.67 6.62
N GLU A 129 -5.85 4.54 6.76
CA GLU A 129 -5.77 5.91 6.26
C GLU A 129 -4.83 6.72 7.14
N GLY A 130 -3.96 7.49 6.48
CA GLY A 130 -3.01 8.31 7.22
C GLY A 130 -2.06 7.48 8.07
N ALA A 131 -1.59 6.36 7.54
CA ALA A 131 -0.77 5.42 8.27
C ALA A 131 0.58 6.00 8.69
N PHE A 132 1.08 6.96 7.93
CA PHE A 132 2.32 7.67 8.26
C PHE A 132 2.31 9.03 7.55
N ASP A 133 3.25 9.88 7.94
CA ASP A 133 3.45 11.18 7.32
C ASP A 133 4.94 11.48 7.28
N ARG A 134 5.29 12.68 6.81
CA ARG A 134 6.68 13.10 6.69
C ARG A 134 7.45 12.98 8.01
N ASP A 135 6.77 13.26 9.10
CA ASP A 135 7.42 13.30 10.41
C ASP A 135 7.58 11.90 11.01
N SER A 136 6.62 11.01 10.75
CA SER A 136 6.71 9.66 11.28
C SER A 136 7.82 8.85 10.60
N ALA A 137 8.32 9.29 9.46
CA ALA A 137 9.45 8.65 8.79
C ALA A 137 10.80 9.10 9.33
N ARG A 138 10.82 10.04 10.27
CA ARG A 138 12.06 10.57 10.85
C ARG A 138 12.63 9.58 11.86
N PRO A 139 13.93 9.71 12.16
CA PRO A 139 14.56 8.83 13.15
C PRO A 139 13.85 8.88 14.49
N ARG A 140 13.94 7.75 15.22
CA ARG A 140 13.38 7.68 16.55
C ARG A 140 14.03 8.75 17.43
N GLY A 141 13.21 9.38 18.27
CA GLY A 141 13.68 10.46 19.12
C GLY A 141 13.44 11.85 18.56
N TYR A 142 13.02 11.92 17.30
CA TYR A 142 12.67 13.19 16.70
C TYR A 142 11.23 13.54 17.09
N PHE A 143 11.05 14.75 17.64
CA PHE A 143 9.76 15.18 18.09
C PHE A 143 9.16 16.25 17.20
N ARG A 144 7.85 16.16 17.00
CA ARG A 144 7.07 17.21 16.35
C ARG A 144 6.41 18.07 17.42
N HIS A 145 6.38 19.30 17.13
CA HIS A 145 5.70 20.25 18.02
C HIS A 145 4.75 21.13 17.27
#